data_4eed43eaabf761e8c1851fac0021811f
#
_entry.id   4eed43eaabf761e8c1851fac0021811f
#
_cell.length_a   1.000
_cell.length_b   1.000
_cell.length_c   1.000
_cell.angle_alpha   90.00
_cell.angle_beta   90.00
_cell.angle_gamma   90.00
#
_symmetry.space_group_name_H-M   'P 1'
#
loop_
_entity.id
_entity.type
_entity.pdbx_description
1 polymer ?
#
loop_
_entity_poly.entity_id
_entity_poly.type
_entity_poly.pdbx_seq_one_letter_code
_entity_poly.pdbx_strand_id
1 'polypeptide(L)'
;AEEGTRRVIRDHSTIGILVTTDGSITDLPRSAYEAPEERAQAELRALGKPYVILLNCREPSAAEELRAELEEKYGAPVLALNVEEADAARLASVLERVLYEFPVACVDIDLPDWMRILDADSPILEEVLGGVRALAPKLVKMSDCALLDTLYADSERLLSPADIRVD
;
A
#
# COMPACT_ATOMS: atom_id res chain seq x y z
N ALA A 1 8.59 16.65 24.60
CA ALA A 1 9.01 16.14 23.28
C ALA A 1 7.91 15.28 22.63
N GLU A 2 7.39 14.29 23.33
CA GLU A 2 6.43 13.29 22.80
C GLU A 2 5.13 13.91 22.28
N GLU A 3 4.54 14.85 23.01
CA GLU A 3 3.32 15.54 22.60
C GLU A 3 3.51 16.44 21.37
N GLY A 4 4.67 17.08 21.25
CA GLY A 4 5.05 17.85 20.05
C GLY A 4 5.18 16.97 18.81
N THR A 5 5.80 15.81 18.96
CA THR A 5 5.94 14.84 17.86
C THR A 5 4.58 14.31 17.39
N ARG A 6 3.70 13.95 18.32
CA ARG A 6 2.33 13.53 18.00
C ARG A 6 1.56 14.61 17.22
N ARG A 7 1.70 15.86 17.63
CA ARG A 7 1.03 16.99 16.97
C ARG A 7 1.54 17.20 15.54
N VAL A 8 2.85 17.11 15.33
CA VAL A 8 3.45 17.19 13.97
C VAL A 8 2.96 16.06 13.09
N ILE A 9 2.99 14.82 13.59
CA ILE A 9 2.51 13.66 12.83
C ILE A 9 1.04 13.81 12.48
N ARG A 10 0.21 14.24 13.43
CA ARG A 10 -1.23 14.37 13.22
C ARG A 10 -1.58 15.51 12.26
N ASP A 11 -1.00 16.68 12.46
CA ASP A 11 -1.49 17.91 11.83
C ASP A 11 -0.69 18.31 10.57
N HIS A 12 0.57 17.82 10.42
CA HIS A 12 1.48 18.26 9.38
C HIS A 12 2.08 17.15 8.51
N SER A 13 1.90 15.86 8.85
CA SER A 13 2.37 14.77 7.97
C SER A 13 1.23 14.20 7.14
N THR A 14 1.53 13.80 5.93
CA THR A 14 0.60 13.12 5.02
C THR A 14 0.81 11.61 5.06
N ILE A 15 2.03 11.17 5.31
CA ILE A 15 2.47 9.78 5.34
C ILE A 15 3.27 9.49 6.62
N GLY A 16 3.40 8.22 6.98
CA GLY A 16 4.23 7.74 8.08
C GLY A 16 5.26 6.71 7.62
N ILE A 17 6.45 6.77 8.19
CA ILE A 17 7.45 5.70 8.07
C ILE A 17 7.85 5.32 9.49
N LEU A 18 7.49 4.12 9.91
CA LEU A 18 7.93 3.56 11.19
C LEU A 18 9.27 2.86 10.98
N VAL A 19 10.33 3.39 11.55
CA VAL A 19 11.65 2.75 11.48
C VAL A 19 11.87 1.89 12.70
N THR A 20 12.15 0.61 12.47
CA THR A 20 12.54 -0.37 13.48
C THR A 20 13.82 -1.10 13.07
N THR A 21 14.31 -2.05 13.86
CA THR A 21 15.54 -2.79 13.57
C THR A 21 15.44 -4.24 14.06
N ASP A 22 16.20 -5.11 13.43
CA ASP A 22 16.44 -6.49 13.88
C ASP A 22 17.45 -6.61 15.05
N GLY A 23 18.05 -5.46 15.44
CA GLY A 23 19.12 -5.40 16.45
C GLY A 23 20.55 -5.53 15.90
N SER A 24 20.72 -5.84 14.60
CA SER A 24 22.05 -6.07 14.00
C SER A 24 22.92 -4.82 13.85
N ILE A 25 22.28 -3.65 13.86
CA ILE A 25 22.94 -2.34 13.66
C ILE A 25 23.10 -1.54 14.96
N THR A 26 22.66 -2.08 16.08
CA THR A 26 22.70 -1.41 17.38
C THR A 26 23.26 -2.35 18.45
N ASP A 27 23.60 -1.80 19.62
CA ASP A 27 24.05 -2.60 20.78
C ASP A 27 22.87 -3.19 21.57
N LEU A 28 21.62 -2.91 21.19
CA LEU A 28 20.42 -3.39 21.86
C LEU A 28 19.82 -4.58 21.11
N PRO A 29 19.37 -5.61 21.85
CA PRO A 29 18.70 -6.76 21.23
C PRO A 29 17.33 -6.38 20.65
N ARG A 30 16.85 -7.14 19.67
CA ARG A 30 15.52 -6.94 19.01
C ARG A 30 14.41 -6.75 20.04
N SER A 31 14.39 -7.52 21.12
CA SER A 31 13.35 -7.45 22.15
C SER A 31 13.21 -6.07 22.84
N ALA A 32 14.26 -5.26 22.83
CA ALA A 32 14.20 -3.90 23.37
C ALA A 32 13.35 -2.94 22.51
N TYR A 33 13.15 -3.27 21.24
CA TYR A 33 12.40 -2.45 20.28
C TYR A 33 10.93 -2.83 20.17
N GLU A 34 10.53 -4.05 20.55
CA GLU A 34 9.17 -4.57 20.34
C GLU A 34 8.08 -3.70 20.97
N ALA A 35 8.20 -3.39 22.25
CA ALA A 35 7.18 -2.59 22.94
C ALA A 35 7.11 -1.12 22.47
N PRO A 36 8.21 -0.39 22.19
CA PRO A 36 8.18 0.91 21.54
C PRO A 36 7.59 0.87 20.12
N GLU A 37 7.92 -0.17 19.35
CA GLU A 37 7.43 -0.39 17.99
C GLU A 37 5.91 -0.58 17.97
N GLU A 38 5.38 -1.45 18.84
CA GLU A 38 3.94 -1.67 18.98
C GLU A 38 3.18 -0.40 19.31
N ARG A 39 3.72 0.43 20.22
CA ARG A 39 3.11 1.71 20.57
C ARG A 39 3.10 2.69 19.40
N ALA A 40 4.23 2.83 18.71
CA ALA A 40 4.35 3.72 17.57
C ALA A 40 3.44 3.29 16.41
N GLN A 41 3.38 1.98 16.14
CA GLN A 41 2.48 1.41 15.14
C GLN A 41 1.01 1.67 15.49
N ALA A 42 0.60 1.43 16.73
CA ALA A 42 -0.75 1.69 17.18
C ALA A 42 -1.15 3.17 17.04
N GLU A 43 -0.22 4.08 17.30
CA GLU A 43 -0.44 5.53 17.12
C GLU A 43 -0.61 5.89 15.64
N LEU A 44 0.24 5.37 14.73
CA LEU A 44 0.12 5.61 13.30
C LEU A 44 -1.20 5.07 12.75
N ARG A 45 -1.57 3.86 13.15
CA ARG A 45 -2.84 3.23 12.76
C ARG A 45 -4.05 4.04 13.24
N ALA A 46 -4.01 4.54 14.47
CA ALA A 46 -5.09 5.36 15.03
C ALA A 46 -5.27 6.70 14.30
N LEU A 47 -4.24 7.22 13.64
CA LEU A 47 -4.31 8.42 12.82
C LEU A 47 -4.94 8.20 11.44
N GLY A 48 -5.12 6.94 11.01
CA GLY A 48 -5.70 6.60 9.71
C GLY A 48 -4.89 7.07 8.52
N LYS A 49 -3.59 7.33 8.69
CA LYS A 49 -2.69 7.77 7.61
C LYS A 49 -2.00 6.58 6.97
N PRO A 50 -1.71 6.64 5.67
CA PRO A 50 -0.89 5.62 5.03
C PRO A 50 0.50 5.59 5.65
N TYR A 51 1.01 4.40 5.95
CA TYR A 51 2.35 4.22 6.50
C TYR A 51 2.96 2.89 6.05
N VAL A 52 4.28 2.85 6.09
CA VAL A 52 5.07 1.62 5.92
C VAL A 52 6.01 1.45 7.10
N ILE A 53 6.49 0.23 7.29
CA ILE A 53 7.50 -0.10 8.29
C ILE A 53 8.83 -0.32 7.58
N LEU A 54 9.87 0.38 8.03
CA LEU A 54 11.23 0.20 7.56
C LEU A 54 12.01 -0.60 8.61
N LEU A 55 12.32 -1.85 8.28
CA LEU A 55 13.19 -2.69 9.08
C LEU A 55 14.64 -2.42 8.72
N ASN A 56 15.31 -1.58 9.53
CA ASN A 56 16.70 -1.25 9.33
C ASN A 56 17.58 -2.38 9.89
N CYS A 57 18.32 -3.05 9.03
CA CYS A 57 19.13 -4.21 9.34
C CYS A 57 20.44 -4.19 8.56
N ARG A 58 21.47 -4.84 9.07
CA ARG A 58 22.77 -4.90 8.40
C ARG A 58 22.72 -5.71 7.11
N GLU A 59 21.98 -6.81 7.12
CA GLU A 59 21.84 -7.72 5.98
C GLU A 59 20.34 -7.98 5.72
N PRO A 60 19.73 -7.30 4.73
CA PRO A 60 18.30 -7.44 4.43
C PRO A 60 17.86 -8.86 4.09
N SER A 61 18.72 -9.64 3.42
CA SER A 61 18.43 -11.04 3.07
C SER A 61 18.32 -11.96 4.30
N ALA A 62 19.05 -11.66 5.36
CA ALA A 62 18.98 -12.42 6.62
C ALA A 62 17.76 -12.02 7.47
N ALA A 63 17.18 -10.85 7.23
CA ALA A 63 16.06 -10.32 7.99
C ALA A 63 14.68 -10.64 7.35
N GLU A 64 14.64 -11.47 6.30
CA GLU A 64 13.41 -11.73 5.52
C GLU A 64 12.33 -12.43 6.35
N GLU A 65 12.70 -13.35 7.25
CA GLU A 65 11.77 -14.03 8.14
C GLU A 65 11.11 -13.03 9.11
N LEU A 66 11.92 -12.18 9.76
CA LEU A 66 11.41 -11.12 10.62
C LEU A 66 10.57 -10.09 9.86
N ARG A 67 10.96 -9.75 8.64
CA ARG A 67 10.18 -8.87 7.77
C ARG A 67 8.77 -9.41 7.55
N ALA A 68 8.67 -10.70 7.17
CA ALA A 68 7.38 -11.36 6.93
C ALA A 68 6.54 -11.46 8.21
N GLU A 69 7.16 -11.79 9.36
CA GLU A 69 6.49 -11.82 10.66
C GLU A 69 5.89 -10.45 11.03
N LEU A 70 6.65 -9.37 10.84
CA LEU A 70 6.18 -8.02 11.13
C LEU A 70 5.07 -7.58 10.18
N GLU A 71 5.15 -7.95 8.90
CA GLU A 71 4.12 -7.65 7.90
C GLU A 71 2.80 -8.36 8.26
N GLU A 72 2.85 -9.62 8.67
CA GLU A 72 1.68 -10.35 9.15
C GLU A 72 1.12 -9.76 10.46
N LYS A 73 2.01 -9.49 11.43
CA LYS A 73 1.63 -8.94 12.75
C LYS A 73 0.92 -7.60 12.65
N TYR A 74 1.41 -6.70 11.82
CA TYR A 74 0.91 -5.32 11.76
C TYR A 74 -0.06 -5.05 10.62
N GLY A 75 -0.15 -5.94 9.63
CA GLY A 75 -0.97 -5.75 8.44
C GLY A 75 -0.57 -4.51 7.63
N ALA A 76 0.70 -4.16 7.65
CA ALA A 76 1.29 -3.03 6.95
C ALA A 76 2.55 -3.48 6.21
N PRO A 77 2.89 -2.89 5.05
CA PRO A 77 4.09 -3.26 4.31
C PRO A 77 5.36 -3.04 5.13
N VAL A 78 6.25 -4.02 5.10
CA VAL A 78 7.55 -3.98 5.76
C VAL A 78 8.67 -4.09 4.72
N LEU A 79 9.58 -3.13 4.72
CA LEU A 79 10.75 -3.09 3.84
C LEU A 79 12.01 -3.29 4.67
N ALA A 80 12.77 -4.35 4.38
CA ALA A 80 14.07 -4.57 4.98
C ALA A 80 15.15 -3.82 4.19
N LEU A 81 15.93 -3.00 4.85
CA LEU A 81 16.93 -2.13 4.22
C LEU A 81 18.08 -1.85 5.18
N ASN A 82 19.30 -1.84 4.67
CA ASN A 82 20.43 -1.20 5.34
C ASN A 82 20.43 0.29 4.99
N VAL A 83 19.98 1.10 5.94
CA VAL A 83 19.85 2.57 5.72
C VAL A 83 21.20 3.24 5.50
N GLU A 84 22.27 2.72 6.11
CA GLU A 84 23.61 3.28 5.98
C GLU A 84 24.18 3.06 4.56
N GLU A 85 23.81 1.96 3.91
CA GLU A 85 24.24 1.60 2.56
C GLU A 85 23.20 1.94 1.47
N ALA A 86 22.05 2.50 1.87
CA ALA A 86 20.97 2.77 0.95
C ALA A 86 21.32 3.88 -0.04
N ASP A 87 21.23 3.56 -1.31
CA ASP A 87 21.31 4.54 -2.40
C ASP A 87 19.98 5.26 -2.64
N ALA A 88 20.00 6.27 -3.50
CA ALA A 88 18.80 7.04 -3.83
C ALA A 88 17.68 6.18 -4.45
N ALA A 89 18.01 5.13 -5.19
CA ALA A 89 17.04 4.26 -5.82
C ALA A 89 16.30 3.42 -4.77
N ARG A 90 17.01 2.89 -3.78
CA ARG A 90 16.41 2.16 -2.65
C ARG A 90 15.52 3.04 -1.78
N LEU A 91 15.96 4.28 -1.51
CA LEU A 91 15.13 5.25 -0.78
C LEU A 91 13.88 5.64 -1.58
N ALA A 92 14.00 5.80 -2.89
CA ALA A 92 12.86 6.05 -3.77
C ALA A 92 11.84 4.89 -3.72
N SER A 93 12.28 3.64 -3.68
CA SER A 93 11.40 2.49 -3.59
C SER A 93 10.61 2.44 -2.27
N VAL A 94 11.19 2.94 -1.17
CA VAL A 94 10.47 3.10 0.10
C VAL A 94 9.32 4.11 -0.06
N LEU A 95 9.59 5.26 -0.67
CA LEU A 95 8.56 6.28 -0.92
C LEU A 95 7.49 5.78 -1.89
N GLU A 96 7.88 5.09 -2.93
CA GLU A 96 6.94 4.44 -3.86
C GLU A 96 6.02 3.46 -3.13
N ARG A 97 6.57 2.63 -2.23
CA ARG A 97 5.76 1.71 -1.43
C ARG A 97 4.76 2.44 -0.54
N VAL A 98 5.13 3.59 0.02
CA VAL A 98 4.19 4.43 0.78
C VAL A 98 3.04 4.91 -0.10
N LEU A 99 3.32 5.30 -1.36
CA LEU A 99 2.29 5.78 -2.28
C LEU A 99 1.23 4.70 -2.55
N TYR A 100 1.62 3.43 -2.61
CA TYR A 100 0.68 2.32 -2.78
C TYR A 100 -0.27 2.10 -1.60
N GLU A 101 0.02 2.66 -0.43
CA GLU A 101 -0.85 2.60 0.75
C GLU A 101 -1.88 3.74 0.82
N PHE A 102 -1.85 4.71 -0.11
CA PHE A 102 -2.87 5.75 -0.18
C PHE A 102 -4.23 5.18 -0.54
N PRO A 103 -5.32 5.70 0.08
CA PRO A 103 -6.67 5.28 -0.26
C PRO A 103 -7.04 5.71 -1.69
N VAL A 104 -7.75 4.84 -2.39
CA VAL A 104 -8.39 5.21 -3.67
C VAL A 104 -9.56 6.14 -3.40
N ALA A 105 -9.52 7.34 -3.96
CA ALA A 105 -10.56 8.35 -3.76
C ALA A 105 -11.73 8.17 -4.74
N CYS A 106 -11.43 7.89 -6.01
CA CYS A 106 -12.41 7.63 -7.05
C CYS A 106 -11.81 6.73 -8.13
N VAL A 107 -12.67 6.10 -8.89
CA VAL A 107 -12.33 5.35 -10.10
C VAL A 107 -13.20 5.86 -11.22
N ASP A 108 -12.58 6.49 -12.20
CA ASP A 108 -13.25 6.95 -13.40
C ASP A 108 -13.11 5.91 -14.51
N ILE A 109 -14.22 5.60 -15.19
CA ILE A 109 -14.25 4.58 -16.23
C ILE A 109 -14.77 5.20 -17.51
N ASP A 110 -13.90 5.31 -18.49
CA ASP A 110 -14.26 5.74 -19.83
C ASP A 110 -14.72 4.54 -20.67
N LEU A 111 -15.96 4.60 -21.10
CA LEU A 111 -16.53 3.61 -22.01
C LEU A 111 -16.51 4.17 -23.44
N PRO A 112 -16.23 3.31 -24.45
CA PRO A 112 -16.31 3.72 -25.86
C PRO A 112 -17.68 4.32 -26.21
N ASP A 113 -17.69 5.36 -27.04
CA ASP A 113 -18.93 6.08 -27.40
C ASP A 113 -20.02 5.19 -27.98
N TRP A 114 -19.64 4.13 -28.71
CA TRP A 114 -20.60 3.17 -29.25
C TRP A 114 -21.42 2.44 -28.19
N MET A 115 -20.90 2.33 -26.97
CA MET A 115 -21.64 1.68 -25.87
C MET A 115 -22.83 2.51 -25.40
N ARG A 116 -22.86 3.81 -25.69
CA ARG A 116 -23.97 4.69 -25.33
C ARG A 116 -25.24 4.46 -26.16
N ILE A 117 -25.10 3.76 -27.29
CA ILE A 117 -26.23 3.40 -28.15
C ILE A 117 -26.80 2.00 -27.85
N LEU A 118 -26.20 1.27 -26.93
CA LEU A 118 -26.71 -0.02 -26.49
C LEU A 118 -27.95 0.16 -25.61
N ASP A 119 -28.87 -0.78 -25.74
CA ASP A 119 -30.04 -0.83 -24.86
C ASP A 119 -29.58 -1.12 -23.42
N ALA A 120 -30.33 -0.62 -22.43
CA ALA A 120 -29.98 -0.74 -21.03
C ALA A 120 -29.94 -2.20 -20.53
N ASP A 121 -30.62 -3.10 -21.22
CA ASP A 121 -30.66 -4.55 -20.99
C ASP A 121 -29.64 -5.33 -21.86
N SER A 122 -28.72 -4.62 -22.52
CA SER A 122 -27.65 -5.26 -23.30
C SER A 122 -26.79 -6.15 -22.42
N PRO A 123 -26.59 -7.45 -22.80
CA PRO A 123 -25.74 -8.35 -22.04
C PRO A 123 -24.26 -7.85 -21.91
N ILE A 124 -23.78 -7.09 -22.90
CA ILE A 124 -22.44 -6.51 -22.86
C ILE A 124 -22.37 -5.42 -21.79
N LEU A 125 -23.35 -4.53 -21.76
CA LEU A 125 -23.42 -3.46 -20.77
C LEU A 125 -23.60 -4.00 -19.35
N GLU A 126 -24.42 -5.02 -19.19
CA GLU A 126 -24.62 -5.71 -17.90
C GLU A 126 -23.32 -6.36 -17.41
N GLU A 127 -22.57 -7.03 -18.30
CA GLU A 127 -21.29 -7.65 -17.97
C GLU A 127 -20.23 -6.60 -17.57
N VAL A 128 -20.12 -5.50 -18.32
CA VAL A 128 -19.20 -4.39 -18.01
C VAL A 128 -19.51 -3.78 -16.66
N LEU A 129 -20.75 -3.37 -16.44
CA LEU A 129 -21.16 -2.72 -15.19
C LEU A 129 -21.12 -3.70 -14.00
N GLY A 130 -21.43 -4.98 -14.24
CA GLY A 130 -21.34 -6.04 -13.25
C GLY A 130 -19.91 -6.25 -12.75
N GLY A 131 -18.95 -6.33 -13.66
CA GLY A 131 -17.54 -6.45 -13.33
C GLY A 131 -17.03 -5.27 -12.52
N VAL A 132 -17.34 -4.04 -12.93
CA VAL A 132 -16.99 -2.83 -12.20
C VAL A 132 -17.59 -2.81 -10.80
N ARG A 133 -18.88 -3.11 -10.66
CA ARG A 133 -19.57 -3.12 -9.37
C ARG A 133 -19.01 -4.18 -8.42
N ALA A 134 -18.57 -5.31 -8.96
CA ALA A 134 -17.95 -6.39 -8.17
C ALA A 134 -16.53 -6.04 -7.71
N LEU A 135 -15.80 -5.23 -8.50
CA LEU A 135 -14.44 -4.83 -8.21
C LEU A 135 -14.35 -3.60 -7.31
N ALA A 136 -15.20 -2.60 -7.51
CA ALA A 136 -15.14 -1.33 -6.82
C ALA A 136 -15.00 -1.42 -5.27
N PRO A 137 -15.73 -2.31 -4.56
CA PRO A 137 -15.57 -2.45 -3.11
C PRO A 137 -14.20 -3.01 -2.68
N LYS A 138 -13.44 -3.60 -3.60
CA LYS A 138 -12.12 -4.18 -3.34
C LYS A 138 -10.98 -3.17 -3.54
N LEU A 139 -11.24 -2.06 -4.22
CA LEU A 139 -10.29 -1.00 -4.48
C LEU A 139 -10.27 -0.03 -3.29
N VAL A 140 -9.56 -0.41 -2.23
CA VAL A 140 -9.46 0.40 -1.00
C VAL A 140 -8.24 1.31 -1.03
N LYS A 141 -7.13 0.81 -1.53
CA LYS A 141 -5.85 1.51 -1.62
C LYS A 141 -5.21 1.34 -3.00
N MET A 142 -4.23 2.17 -3.30
CA MET A 142 -3.58 2.23 -4.62
C MET A 142 -2.98 0.89 -5.05
N SER A 143 -2.46 0.09 -4.11
CA SER A 143 -1.96 -1.26 -4.41
C SER A 143 -3.05 -2.20 -4.95
N ASP A 144 -4.32 -1.95 -4.62
CA ASP A 144 -5.44 -2.77 -5.10
C ASP A 144 -5.76 -2.50 -6.58
N CYS A 145 -5.24 -1.39 -7.14
CA CYS A 145 -5.44 -1.05 -8.56
C CYS A 145 -4.87 -2.12 -9.51
N ALA A 146 -3.92 -2.95 -9.05
CA ALA A 146 -3.45 -4.10 -9.80
C ALA A 146 -4.58 -5.12 -10.12
N LEU A 147 -5.67 -5.12 -9.36
CA LEU A 147 -6.85 -5.94 -9.65
C LEU A 147 -7.56 -5.53 -10.95
N LEU A 148 -7.38 -4.29 -11.39
CA LEU A 148 -7.93 -3.80 -12.65
C LEU A 148 -7.33 -4.51 -13.87
N ASP A 149 -6.06 -4.94 -13.78
CA ASP A 149 -5.39 -5.67 -14.87
C ASP A 149 -6.06 -7.01 -15.18
N THR A 150 -6.73 -7.59 -14.18
CA THR A 150 -7.44 -8.86 -14.30
C THR A 150 -8.94 -8.71 -14.54
N LEU A 151 -9.43 -7.47 -14.58
CA LEU A 151 -10.83 -7.19 -14.85
C LEU A 151 -11.20 -7.72 -16.25
N TYR A 152 -12.21 -8.57 -16.33
CA TYR A 152 -12.66 -9.29 -17.52
C TYR A 152 -11.70 -10.34 -18.10
N ALA A 153 -10.67 -10.77 -17.35
CA ALA A 153 -9.72 -11.79 -17.82
C ALA A 153 -10.42 -13.12 -18.23
N ASP A 154 -11.52 -13.46 -17.58
CA ASP A 154 -12.33 -14.68 -17.84
C ASP A 154 -13.49 -14.44 -18.82
N SER A 155 -13.63 -13.23 -19.37
CA SER A 155 -14.71 -12.90 -20.31
C SER A 155 -14.38 -13.39 -21.72
N GLU A 156 -15.36 -13.98 -22.39
CA GLU A 156 -15.25 -14.33 -23.81
C GLU A 156 -15.56 -13.10 -24.72
N ARG A 157 -16.15 -12.05 -24.18
CA ARG A 157 -16.67 -10.89 -24.93
C ARG A 157 -15.90 -9.61 -24.67
N LEU A 158 -15.30 -9.48 -23.51
CA LEU A 158 -14.60 -8.28 -23.07
C LEU A 158 -13.10 -8.56 -22.96
N LEU A 159 -12.31 -7.54 -23.23
CA LEU A 159 -10.89 -7.53 -22.97
C LEU A 159 -10.62 -6.76 -21.68
N SER A 160 -9.51 -7.07 -21.03
CA SER A 160 -9.03 -6.27 -19.89
C SER A 160 -8.84 -4.81 -20.31
N PRO A 161 -8.93 -3.85 -19.38
CA PRO A 161 -8.72 -2.44 -19.67
C PRO A 161 -7.38 -2.21 -20.39
N ALA A 162 -7.40 -1.43 -21.44
CA ALA A 162 -6.22 -1.19 -22.29
C ALA A 162 -5.30 -0.09 -21.75
N ASP A 163 -5.84 0.83 -20.94
CA ASP A 163 -5.12 1.99 -20.41
C ASP A 163 -5.64 2.27 -18.98
N ILE A 164 -4.80 1.95 -18.00
CA ILE A 164 -5.06 2.23 -16.59
C ILE A 164 -4.14 3.35 -16.18
N ARG A 165 -4.71 4.48 -15.75
CA ARG A 165 -3.96 5.63 -15.22
C ARG A 165 -4.26 5.80 -13.76
N VAL A 166 -3.22 6.10 -13.01
CA VAL A 166 -3.27 6.37 -11.58
C VAL A 166 -2.77 7.79 -11.38
N ASP A 167 -3.66 8.69 -10.94
CA ASP A 167 -3.38 10.11 -10.71
C ASP A 167 -3.38 10.45 -9.22
#